data_ce5b7ad953eb924935631af4c84b7c7d
#
_entry.id   ce5b7ad953eb924935631af4c84b7c7d
#
_cell.length_a   1.000
_cell.length_b   1.000
_cell.length_c   1.000
_cell.angle_alpha   90.00
_cell.angle_beta   90.00
_cell.angle_gamma   90.00
#
_symmetry.space_group_name_H-M   'P 1'
#
loop_
_entity.id
_entity.type
_entity.pdbx_description
1 polymer ?
#
loop_
_entity_poly.entity_id
_entity_poly.type
_entity_poly.pdbx_seq_one_letter_code
_entity_poly.pdbx_strand_id
1 'polypeptide(L)'
;MGAKAIYTDERRKAIHQLIISRDIEKIKGVLHDRDEYRQFSSGWRAVNLDEYVSQFGISNISDSFNNNMRKITFFKDGRQYAIVTAIGGKYFRVGEVHSDGSIGRYLTLDLKDPSISGAFQGTARRAENFRLTHFRMTHKKGTV
;
A
#
# COMPACT_ATOMS: atom_id res chain seq x y z
N MET A 1 12.85 15.12 -9.06
CA MET A 1 11.81 14.86 -8.23
C MET A 1 11.05 13.62 -8.42
N GLY A 2 10.27 13.37 -9.32
CA GLY A 2 9.62 12.13 -9.58
C GLY A 2 8.44 11.82 -8.64
N ALA A 3 8.10 10.55 -8.55
CA ALA A 3 6.89 10.08 -7.87
C ALA A 3 6.82 10.47 -6.39
N LYS A 4 7.95 10.52 -5.71
CA LYS A 4 8.00 10.82 -4.28
C LYS A 4 7.47 12.23 -3.98
N ALA A 5 7.86 13.23 -4.75
CA ALA A 5 7.39 14.59 -4.56
C ALA A 5 5.91 14.71 -4.89
N ILE A 6 5.45 14.04 -5.95
CA ILE A 6 4.05 14.03 -6.35
C ILE A 6 3.18 13.45 -5.24
N TYR A 7 3.56 12.31 -4.69
CA TYR A 7 2.81 11.67 -3.60
C TYR A 7 2.75 12.54 -2.36
N THR A 8 3.84 13.24 -2.05
CA THR A 8 3.88 14.14 -0.90
C THR A 8 2.87 15.29 -1.07
N ASP A 9 2.80 15.87 -2.26
CA ASP A 9 1.86 16.95 -2.54
C ASP A 9 0.42 16.44 -2.51
N GLU A 10 0.16 15.30 -3.13
CA GLU A 10 -1.18 14.70 -3.13
C GLU A 10 -1.64 14.41 -1.70
N ARG A 11 -0.76 13.90 -0.85
CA ARG A 11 -1.11 13.64 0.54
C ARG A 11 -1.47 14.92 1.28
N ARG A 12 -0.69 15.98 1.10
CA ARG A 12 -1.00 17.26 1.74
C ARG A 12 -2.33 17.83 1.29
N LYS A 13 -2.62 17.74 -0.01
CA LYS A 13 -3.90 18.17 -0.56
C LYS A 13 -5.04 17.36 0.03
N ALA A 14 -4.89 16.04 0.14
CA ALA A 14 -5.91 15.17 0.70
C ALA A 14 -6.22 15.53 2.15
N ILE A 15 -5.20 15.75 2.96
CA ILE A 15 -5.37 16.14 4.36
C ILE A 15 -6.08 17.50 4.45
N HIS A 16 -5.66 18.45 3.62
CA HIS A 16 -6.27 19.78 3.59
C HIS A 16 -7.76 19.71 3.26
N GLN A 17 -8.12 18.89 2.28
CA GLN A 17 -9.52 18.69 1.90
C GLN A 17 -10.33 18.06 3.04
N LEU A 18 -9.76 17.11 3.74
CA LEU A 18 -10.41 16.49 4.89
C LEU A 18 -10.67 17.50 6.00
N ILE A 19 -9.71 18.40 6.25
CA ILE A 19 -9.86 19.46 7.25
C ILE A 19 -10.99 20.40 6.85
N ILE A 20 -11.03 20.81 5.59
CA ILE A 20 -12.07 21.69 5.07
C ILE A 20 -13.45 21.04 5.20
N SER A 21 -13.57 19.77 4.86
CA SER A 21 -14.82 19.02 4.94
C SER A 21 -15.22 18.67 6.38
N ARG A 22 -14.31 18.85 7.33
CA ARG A 22 -14.51 18.48 8.73
C ARG A 22 -14.83 16.99 8.92
N ASP A 23 -14.24 16.15 8.07
CA ASP A 23 -14.44 14.71 8.18
C ASP A 23 -13.45 14.13 9.18
N ILE A 24 -13.84 14.14 10.44
CA ILE A 24 -12.96 13.77 11.56
C ILE A 24 -12.51 12.30 11.46
N GLU A 25 -13.42 11.41 11.05
CA GLU A 25 -13.06 9.98 10.99
C GLU A 25 -12.01 9.69 9.92
N LYS A 26 -12.12 10.34 8.77
CA LYS A 26 -11.11 10.20 7.70
C LYS A 26 -9.77 10.78 8.12
N ILE A 27 -9.78 11.93 8.82
CA ILE A 27 -8.55 12.54 9.33
C ILE A 27 -7.86 11.59 10.31
N LYS A 28 -8.61 11.01 11.23
CA LYS A 28 -8.07 10.05 12.20
C LYS A 28 -7.46 8.85 11.51
N GLY A 29 -8.12 8.32 10.47
CA GLY A 29 -7.60 7.19 9.71
C GLY A 29 -6.26 7.49 9.04
N VAL A 30 -6.14 8.66 8.41
CA VAL A 30 -4.89 9.07 7.77
C VAL A 30 -3.75 9.19 8.80
N LEU A 31 -4.02 9.77 9.95
CA LEU A 31 -3.04 9.92 11.01
C LEU A 31 -2.64 8.58 11.62
N HIS A 32 -3.60 7.67 11.77
CA HIS A 32 -3.34 6.33 12.29
C HIS A 32 -2.39 5.56 11.38
N ASP A 33 -2.62 5.57 10.07
CA ASP A 33 -1.72 4.93 9.11
C ASP A 33 -0.31 5.50 9.19
N ARG A 34 -0.20 6.81 9.36
CA ARG A 34 1.10 7.47 9.50
C ARG A 34 1.85 7.01 10.75
N ASP A 35 1.15 6.86 11.87
CA ASP A 35 1.76 6.40 13.12
C ASP A 35 2.20 4.95 13.02
N GLU A 36 1.41 4.10 12.39
CA GLU A 36 1.79 2.71 12.14
C GLU A 36 3.04 2.61 11.27
N TYR A 37 3.13 3.44 10.24
CA TYR A 37 4.31 3.49 9.39
C TYR A 37 5.55 3.86 10.20
N ARG A 38 5.47 4.88 11.04
CA ARG A 38 6.60 5.27 11.89
C ARG A 38 7.05 4.15 12.81
N GLN A 39 6.09 3.46 13.39
CA GLN A 39 6.38 2.45 14.40
C GLN A 39 6.98 1.18 13.79
N PHE A 40 6.49 0.73 12.64
CA PHE A 40 6.78 -0.60 12.14
C PHE A 40 7.58 -0.64 10.84
N SER A 41 7.63 0.44 10.08
CA SER A 41 8.13 0.39 8.69
C SER A 41 9.61 0.05 8.56
N SER A 42 10.41 0.24 9.59
CA SER A 42 11.85 -0.07 9.52
C SER A 42 12.11 -1.55 9.23
N GLY A 43 11.19 -2.44 9.62
CA GLY A 43 11.30 -3.87 9.34
C GLY A 43 10.65 -4.30 8.03
N TRP A 44 10.06 -3.40 7.27
CA TRP A 44 9.37 -3.75 6.03
C TRP A 44 10.36 -3.87 4.89
N ARG A 45 10.13 -4.85 4.02
CA ARG A 45 10.95 -5.05 2.83
C ARG A 45 10.81 -3.86 1.88
N ALA A 46 11.94 -3.40 1.35
CA ALA A 46 11.95 -2.37 0.32
C ALA A 46 11.73 -3.03 -1.05
N VAL A 47 10.77 -2.52 -1.82
CA VAL A 47 10.40 -3.10 -3.12
C VAL A 47 10.24 -1.97 -4.13
N ASN A 48 10.81 -2.15 -5.31
CA ASN A 48 10.57 -1.24 -6.43
C ASN A 48 9.21 -1.58 -7.02
N LEU A 49 8.23 -0.69 -6.86
CA LEU A 49 6.86 -0.94 -7.29
C LEU A 49 6.78 -1.15 -8.81
N ASP A 50 7.50 -0.36 -9.59
CA ASP A 50 7.46 -0.50 -11.05
C ASP A 50 7.95 -1.87 -11.49
N GLU A 51 9.01 -2.37 -10.87
CA GLU A 51 9.52 -3.70 -11.17
C GLU A 51 8.52 -4.79 -10.75
N TYR A 52 7.91 -4.63 -9.59
CA TYR A 52 6.91 -5.59 -9.12
C TYR A 52 5.73 -5.64 -10.06
N VAL A 53 5.20 -4.48 -10.45
CA VAL A 53 4.04 -4.38 -11.34
C VAL A 53 4.36 -4.92 -12.74
N SER A 54 5.57 -4.69 -13.23
CA SER A 54 5.95 -5.07 -14.60
C SER A 54 5.85 -6.56 -14.87
N GLN A 55 5.97 -7.40 -13.85
CA GLN A 55 5.86 -8.85 -14.02
C GLN A 55 4.47 -9.31 -14.45
N PHE A 56 3.45 -8.48 -14.26
CA PHE A 56 2.06 -8.85 -14.57
C PHE A 56 1.60 -8.44 -15.97
N GLY A 57 2.43 -7.72 -16.72
CA GLY A 57 2.12 -7.31 -18.09
C GLY A 57 1.29 -6.03 -18.18
N ILE A 58 1.67 -5.13 -19.06
CA ILE A 58 1.04 -3.79 -19.18
C ILE A 58 -0.43 -3.88 -19.57
N SER A 59 -0.79 -4.74 -20.52
CA SER A 59 -2.16 -4.86 -21.00
C SER A 59 -3.13 -5.38 -19.94
N ASN A 60 -2.59 -5.89 -18.85
CA ASN A 60 -3.36 -6.53 -17.77
C ASN A 60 -3.52 -5.60 -16.57
N ILE A 61 -3.03 -4.39 -16.66
CA ILE A 61 -2.94 -3.48 -15.51
C ILE A 61 -3.85 -2.28 -15.73
N SER A 62 -4.59 -1.91 -14.69
CA SER A 62 -5.37 -0.69 -14.63
C SER A 62 -4.90 0.13 -13.43
N ASP A 63 -4.68 1.43 -13.62
CA ASP A 63 -4.16 2.33 -12.60
C ASP A 63 -5.17 3.44 -12.35
N SER A 64 -5.50 3.67 -11.10
CA SER A 64 -6.43 4.73 -10.71
C SER A 64 -5.94 5.44 -9.46
N PHE A 65 -6.35 6.69 -9.32
CA PHE A 65 -5.97 7.53 -8.19
C PHE A 65 -7.25 8.12 -7.58
N ASN A 66 -7.44 7.93 -6.28
CA ASN A 66 -8.62 8.43 -5.59
C ASN A 66 -8.22 8.94 -4.21
N ASN A 67 -8.55 10.19 -3.92
CA ASN A 67 -8.18 10.89 -2.67
C ASN A 67 -6.66 10.82 -2.46
N ASN A 68 -6.23 10.21 -1.39
CA ASN A 68 -4.81 10.06 -1.04
C ASN A 68 -4.27 8.66 -1.33
N MET A 69 -4.99 7.89 -2.15
CA MET A 69 -4.66 6.49 -2.40
C MET A 69 -4.58 6.20 -3.89
N ARG A 70 -3.53 5.53 -4.30
CA ARG A 70 -3.38 5.00 -5.65
C ARG A 70 -3.72 3.52 -5.63
N LYS A 71 -4.46 3.07 -6.62
CA LYS A 71 -4.89 1.68 -6.74
C LYS A 71 -4.51 1.16 -8.11
N ILE A 72 -3.71 0.10 -8.14
CA ILE A 72 -3.30 -0.58 -9.37
C ILE A 72 -3.91 -1.96 -9.34
N THR A 73 -4.80 -2.26 -10.29
CA THR A 73 -5.42 -3.58 -10.38
C THR A 73 -4.81 -4.39 -11.52
N PHE A 74 -4.73 -5.69 -11.33
CA PHE A 74 -4.22 -6.61 -12.33
C PHE A 74 -4.85 -7.98 -12.16
N PHE A 75 -4.75 -8.81 -13.19
CA PHE A 75 -5.25 -10.19 -13.16
C PHE A 75 -4.08 -11.16 -13.19
N LYS A 76 -4.21 -12.24 -12.44
CA LYS A 76 -3.27 -13.34 -12.47
C LYS A 76 -4.03 -14.64 -12.22
N ASP A 77 -3.87 -15.60 -13.12
CA ASP A 77 -4.50 -16.92 -12.99
C ASP A 77 -6.02 -16.85 -12.78
N GLY A 78 -6.67 -15.92 -13.49
CA GLY A 78 -8.12 -15.75 -13.42
C GLY A 78 -8.63 -14.99 -12.22
N ARG A 79 -7.75 -14.50 -11.36
CA ARG A 79 -8.11 -13.72 -10.18
C ARG A 79 -7.66 -12.28 -10.33
N GLN A 80 -8.41 -11.37 -9.74
CA GLN A 80 -8.07 -9.95 -9.75
C GLN A 80 -7.43 -9.56 -8.43
N TYR A 81 -6.36 -8.79 -8.51
CA TYR A 81 -5.64 -8.26 -7.36
C TYR A 81 -5.53 -6.76 -7.46
N ALA A 82 -5.32 -6.10 -6.33
CA ALA A 82 -5.10 -4.67 -6.28
C ALA A 82 -3.90 -4.34 -5.41
N ILE A 83 -3.04 -3.48 -5.92
CA ILE A 83 -1.98 -2.86 -5.16
C ILE A 83 -2.49 -1.50 -4.73
N VAL A 84 -2.42 -1.21 -3.44
CA VAL A 84 -2.80 0.10 -2.91
C VAL A 84 -1.59 0.76 -2.26
N THR A 85 -1.34 2.01 -2.63
CA THR A 85 -0.31 2.82 -2.00
C THR A 85 -0.93 3.74 -0.97
N ALA A 86 -0.20 4.05 0.07
CA ALA A 86 -0.67 4.89 1.15
C ALA A 86 0.46 5.78 1.67
N ILE A 87 0.10 6.76 2.49
CA ILE A 87 1.04 7.69 3.13
C ILE A 87 1.99 8.33 2.10
N GLY A 88 1.39 9.02 1.11
CA GLY A 88 2.16 9.74 0.10
C GLY A 88 3.02 8.83 -0.78
N GLY A 89 2.66 7.57 -0.92
CA GLY A 89 3.40 6.64 -1.74
C GLY A 89 4.64 6.06 -1.07
N LYS A 90 4.69 6.05 0.25
CA LYS A 90 5.85 5.51 0.97
C LYS A 90 5.86 4.00 1.07
N TYR A 91 4.68 3.38 1.02
CA TYR A 91 4.57 1.93 1.05
C TYR A 91 3.33 1.48 0.27
N PHE A 92 3.29 0.19 -0.04
CA PHE A 92 2.14 -0.40 -0.70
C PHE A 92 1.77 -1.74 -0.06
N ARG A 93 0.55 -2.16 -0.33
CA ARG A 93 0.01 -3.48 0.05
C ARG A 93 -0.65 -4.06 -1.17
N VAL A 94 -0.79 -5.39 -1.22
CA VAL A 94 -1.49 -6.06 -2.31
C VAL A 94 -2.54 -7.00 -1.71
N GLY A 95 -3.72 -7.02 -2.31
CA GLY A 95 -4.80 -7.90 -1.87
C GLY A 95 -5.63 -8.40 -3.04
N GLU A 96 -6.44 -9.42 -2.81
CA GLU A 96 -7.34 -9.94 -3.83
C GLU A 96 -8.61 -9.08 -3.87
N VAL A 97 -9.09 -8.79 -5.08
CA VAL A 97 -10.33 -8.02 -5.27
C VAL A 97 -11.50 -9.00 -5.34
N HIS A 98 -12.49 -8.80 -4.49
CA HIS A 98 -13.71 -9.61 -4.48
C HIS A 98 -14.67 -9.18 -5.60
N SER A 99 -15.70 -10.00 -5.83
CA SER A 99 -16.69 -9.72 -6.87
C SER A 99 -17.42 -8.40 -6.69
N ASP A 100 -17.54 -7.91 -5.47
CA ASP A 100 -18.15 -6.62 -5.17
C ASP A 100 -17.19 -5.43 -5.31
N GLY A 101 -15.94 -5.68 -5.71
CA GLY A 101 -14.93 -4.65 -5.87
C GLY A 101 -14.13 -4.33 -4.62
N SER A 102 -14.49 -4.90 -3.47
CA SER A 102 -13.75 -4.69 -2.24
C SER A 102 -12.44 -5.48 -2.23
N ILE A 103 -11.47 -4.99 -1.48
CA ILE A 103 -10.19 -5.67 -1.31
C ILE A 103 -10.27 -6.55 -0.08
N GLY A 104 -9.92 -7.82 -0.25
CA GLY A 104 -9.87 -8.77 0.87
C GLY A 104 -8.62 -8.59 1.72
N ARG A 105 -8.17 -9.68 2.32
CA ARG A 105 -6.97 -9.64 3.14
C ARG A 105 -5.75 -9.26 2.31
N TYR A 106 -4.83 -8.53 2.93
CA TYR A 106 -3.57 -8.20 2.30
C TYR A 106 -2.64 -9.41 2.29
N LEU A 107 -1.89 -9.55 1.21
CA LEU A 107 -1.13 -10.73 0.87
C LEU A 107 0.36 -10.45 0.86
N THR A 108 1.17 -11.50 0.79
CA THR A 108 2.59 -11.40 0.53
C THR A 108 2.84 -11.02 -0.94
N LEU A 109 4.09 -10.73 -1.29
CA LEU A 109 4.45 -10.42 -2.69
C LEU A 109 4.13 -11.56 -3.65
N ASP A 110 4.10 -12.80 -3.14
CA ASP A 110 3.74 -13.98 -3.92
C ASP A 110 2.24 -14.20 -4.03
N LEU A 111 1.43 -13.24 -3.58
CA LEU A 111 -0.02 -13.28 -3.62
C LEU A 111 -0.60 -14.41 -2.77
N LYS A 112 0.00 -14.66 -1.64
CA LYS A 112 -0.43 -15.69 -0.69
C LYS A 112 -0.76 -15.06 0.67
N ASP A 113 -1.59 -15.73 1.44
CA ASP A 113 -1.83 -15.33 2.82
C ASP A 113 -0.53 -15.37 3.62
N PRO A 114 -0.28 -14.37 4.46
CA PRO A 114 0.92 -14.40 5.29
C PRO A 114 0.87 -15.56 6.27
N SER A 115 2.00 -16.26 6.40
CA SER A 115 2.17 -17.34 7.36
C SER A 115 2.98 -16.82 8.54
N ILE A 116 2.34 -16.70 9.71
CA ILE A 116 2.96 -16.13 10.89
C ILE A 116 3.14 -17.22 11.93
N SER A 117 4.38 -17.36 12.42
CA SER A 117 4.68 -18.34 13.48
C SER A 117 3.85 -18.07 14.72
N GLY A 118 3.38 -19.14 15.38
CA GLY A 118 2.68 -19.04 16.65
C GLY A 118 3.53 -18.49 17.79
N ALA A 119 4.85 -18.42 17.61
CA ALA A 119 5.75 -17.82 18.59
C ALA A 119 5.56 -16.30 18.69
N PHE A 120 5.06 -15.65 17.62
CA PHE A 120 4.77 -14.22 17.65
C PHE A 120 3.41 -13.98 18.28
N GLN A 121 3.35 -13.08 19.25
CA GLN A 121 2.11 -12.70 19.92
C GLN A 121 2.09 -11.19 20.20
N GLY A 122 0.89 -10.63 20.40
CA GLY A 122 0.71 -9.23 20.73
C GLY A 122 1.33 -8.29 19.70
N THR A 123 2.09 -7.31 20.13
CA THR A 123 2.74 -6.32 19.27
C THR A 123 3.72 -6.97 18.29
N ALA A 124 4.44 -8.00 18.73
CA ALA A 124 5.38 -8.72 17.86
C ALA A 124 4.65 -9.41 16.71
N ARG A 125 3.48 -9.99 16.97
CA ARG A 125 2.67 -10.62 15.91
C ARG A 125 2.14 -9.58 14.93
N ARG A 126 1.69 -8.45 15.42
CA ARG A 126 1.22 -7.35 14.59
C ARG A 126 2.34 -6.81 13.70
N ALA A 127 3.53 -6.63 14.26
CA ALA A 127 4.70 -6.18 13.49
C ALA A 127 5.07 -7.19 12.41
N GLU A 128 5.01 -8.49 12.70
CA GLU A 128 5.31 -9.53 11.73
C GLU A 128 4.28 -9.56 10.60
N ASN A 129 3.00 -9.42 10.93
CA ASN A 129 1.96 -9.34 9.91
C ASN A 129 2.21 -8.16 8.96
N PHE A 130 2.55 -6.99 9.50
CA PHE A 130 2.86 -5.83 8.69
C PHE A 130 4.10 -6.06 7.82
N ARG A 131 5.15 -6.67 8.38
CA ARG A 131 6.37 -6.96 7.64
C ARG A 131 6.10 -7.83 6.40
N LEU A 132 5.16 -8.77 6.51
CA LEU A 132 4.84 -9.70 5.43
C LEU A 132 3.87 -9.12 4.40
N THR A 133 3.13 -8.06 4.75
CA THR A 133 2.06 -7.52 3.89
C THR A 133 2.22 -6.06 3.54
N HIS A 134 3.24 -5.39 4.05
CA HIS A 134 3.51 -3.98 3.77
C HIS A 134 4.93 -3.86 3.22
N PHE A 135 5.08 -3.13 2.12
CA PHE A 135 6.35 -3.04 1.41
C PHE A 135 6.70 -1.58 1.19
N ARG A 136 7.90 -1.17 1.67
CA ARG A 136 8.35 0.21 1.45
C ARG A 136 8.67 0.38 -0.03
N MET A 137 8.18 1.46 -0.60
CA MET A 137 8.41 1.74 -2.00
C MET A 137 9.80 2.33 -2.20
N THR A 138 10.58 1.70 -3.09
CA THR A 138 11.83 2.26 -3.56
C THR A 138 11.65 2.82 -4.95
N HIS A 139 12.48 3.77 -5.31
CA HIS A 139 12.48 4.30 -6.65
C HIS A 139 13.39 3.47 -7.54
N LYS A 140 13.14 3.54 -8.83
CA LYS A 140 14.00 2.94 -9.81
C LYS A 140 15.40 3.54 -9.67
N LYS A 141 16.41 2.71 -9.87
CA LYS A 141 17.80 3.17 -9.82
C LYS A 141 17.99 4.38 -10.74
N GLY A 142 18.61 5.42 -10.20
CA GLY A 142 18.85 6.65 -10.93
C GLY A 142 17.76 7.69 -10.80
N THR A 143 16.65 7.38 -10.14
CA THR A 143 15.54 8.32 -9.94
C THR A 143 15.43 8.81 -8.49
N VAL A 144 16.28 8.32 -7.68
CA VAL A 144 16.29 8.68 -6.26
C VAL A 144 16.83 10.07 -6.05
#